data_79f4d0c478c82b992b222d80c7ff31da
#
_entry.id   79f4d0c478c82b992b222d80c7ff31da
#
_cell.length_a   1.000
_cell.length_b   1.000
_cell.length_c   1.000
_cell.angle_alpha   90.00
_cell.angle_beta   90.00
_cell.angle_gamma   90.00
#
_symmetry.space_group_name_H-M   'P 1'
#
loop_
_entity.id
_entity.type
_entity.pdbx_description
1 polymer ?
#
loop_
_entity_poly.entity_id
_entity_poly.type
_entity_poly.pdbx_seq_one_letter_code
_entity_poly.pdbx_strand_id
1 'polypeptide(L)'
;MLVVIHSGQTGVERGAHRAAETVGLGATGFSTLDERDELGPLPHAIARALTPCHERGSRAAVRANLQIASGLVVVIPNRNTPDRFTAMRNLIGSARSHGVPYAVVDPTSDLDEVRHFVEGLTPSSGTVRVMVTGPRATRWAQGERIAWQVVARMAIA
;
A
#
# COMPACT_ATOMS: atom_id res chain seq x y z
N MET A 1 -0.88 14.64 9.77
CA MET A 1 0.04 14.32 8.65
C MET A 1 -0.37 12.98 8.06
N LEU A 2 -0.35 12.85 6.75
CA LEU A 2 -0.68 11.62 6.03
C LEU A 2 0.60 11.03 5.41
N VAL A 3 0.87 9.77 5.67
CA VAL A 3 2.03 9.05 5.15
C VAL A 3 1.56 7.75 4.50
N VAL A 4 2.08 7.47 3.31
CA VAL A 4 1.84 6.22 2.59
C VAL A 4 2.86 5.17 3.02
N ILE A 5 2.37 3.98 3.38
CA ILE A 5 3.20 2.85 3.80
C ILE A 5 3.18 1.78 2.72
N HIS A 6 4.34 1.29 2.32
CA HIS A 6 4.47 0.23 1.32
C HIS A 6 5.79 -0.52 1.48
N SER A 7 6.00 -1.58 0.71
CA SER A 7 7.24 -2.39 0.72
C SER A 7 8.06 -2.26 -0.56
N GLY A 8 7.71 -1.36 -1.46
CA GLY A 8 8.48 -1.05 -2.66
C GLY A 8 8.29 -1.99 -3.84
N GLN A 9 7.31 -2.89 -3.77
CA GLN A 9 7.07 -3.84 -4.86
C GLN A 9 6.56 -3.14 -6.12
N THR A 10 6.73 -3.76 -7.28
CA THR A 10 6.23 -3.20 -8.55
C THR A 10 4.70 -3.13 -8.56
N GLY A 11 4.15 -2.38 -9.48
CA GLY A 11 2.70 -2.24 -9.63
C GLY A 11 2.10 -1.25 -8.65
N VAL A 12 1.10 -1.68 -7.91
CA VAL A 12 0.32 -0.82 -7.01
C VAL A 12 1.21 -0.05 -6.02
N GLU A 13 2.11 -0.73 -5.33
CA GLU A 13 2.95 -0.09 -4.31
C GLU A 13 3.88 0.97 -4.91
N ARG A 14 4.45 0.69 -6.08
CA ARG A 14 5.31 1.63 -6.77
C ARG A 14 4.53 2.87 -7.25
N GLY A 15 3.31 2.66 -7.73
CA GLY A 15 2.41 3.75 -8.11
C GLY A 15 2.03 4.62 -6.92
N ALA A 16 1.75 4.01 -5.78
CA ALA A 16 1.46 4.71 -4.53
C ALA A 16 2.65 5.58 -4.08
N HIS A 17 3.87 5.04 -4.15
CA HIS A 17 5.08 5.79 -3.81
C HIS A 17 5.26 7.02 -4.70
N ARG A 18 5.15 6.85 -6.01
CA ARG A 18 5.31 7.94 -6.98
C ARG A 18 4.27 9.02 -6.81
N ALA A 19 3.03 8.64 -6.57
CA ALA A 19 1.97 9.60 -6.30
C ALA A 19 2.25 10.39 -5.02
N ALA A 20 2.63 9.72 -3.95
CA ALA A 20 2.96 10.37 -2.68
C ALA A 20 4.05 11.42 -2.87
N GLU A 21 5.14 11.08 -3.56
CA GLU A 21 6.20 12.05 -3.88
C GLU A 21 5.67 13.24 -4.67
N THR A 22 4.85 12.99 -5.69
CA THR A 22 4.31 14.05 -6.57
C THR A 22 3.42 15.03 -5.83
N VAL A 23 2.58 14.53 -4.91
CA VAL A 23 1.62 15.38 -4.18
C VAL A 23 2.12 15.83 -2.80
N GLY A 24 3.36 15.53 -2.47
CA GLY A 24 3.99 16.01 -1.24
C GLY A 24 3.63 15.24 0.02
N LEU A 25 3.19 13.99 -0.09
CA LEU A 25 2.97 13.11 1.05
C LEU A 25 4.28 12.39 1.40
N GLY A 26 4.44 12.02 2.68
CA GLY A 26 5.48 11.09 3.07
C GLY A 26 5.22 9.70 2.51
N ALA A 27 6.28 8.98 2.17
CA ALA A 27 6.22 7.59 1.75
C ALA A 27 7.35 6.83 2.41
N THR A 28 7.01 5.77 3.14
CA THR A 28 7.97 4.95 3.88
C THR A 28 7.40 3.55 4.07
N GLY A 29 8.06 2.75 4.88
CA GLY A 29 7.62 1.40 5.22
C GLY A 29 8.80 0.44 5.32
N PHE A 30 8.47 -0.84 5.41
CA PHE A 30 9.46 -1.91 5.47
C PHE A 30 9.53 -2.64 4.15
N SER A 31 10.74 -2.73 3.58
CA SER A 31 11.04 -3.59 2.44
C SER A 31 11.37 -5.00 2.90
N THR A 32 11.48 -5.94 1.95
CA THR A 32 12.05 -7.25 2.26
C THR A 32 13.48 -7.11 2.75
N LEU A 33 13.97 -8.08 3.52
CA LEU A 33 15.35 -8.06 4.05
C LEU A 33 16.39 -7.94 2.94
N ASP A 34 16.17 -8.61 1.80
CA ASP A 34 17.07 -8.58 0.64
C ASP A 34 16.85 -7.38 -0.29
N GLU A 35 15.88 -6.52 0.01
CA GLU A 35 15.56 -5.31 -0.76
C GLU A 35 15.31 -5.59 -2.24
N ARG A 36 14.45 -6.59 -2.52
CA ARG A 36 14.15 -7.05 -3.89
C ARG A 36 12.66 -7.00 -4.19
N ASP A 37 12.35 -6.89 -5.48
CA ASP A 37 11.03 -7.16 -6.07
C ASP A 37 11.13 -8.37 -7.01
N GLU A 38 10.06 -8.66 -7.77
CA GLU A 38 10.08 -9.80 -8.70
C GLU A 38 11.03 -9.63 -9.88
N LEU A 39 11.53 -8.42 -10.11
CA LEU A 39 12.45 -8.11 -11.22
C LEU A 39 13.91 -8.05 -10.77
N GLY A 40 14.18 -8.03 -9.48
CA GLY A 40 15.53 -7.95 -8.95
C GLY A 40 15.66 -6.95 -7.80
N PRO A 41 16.85 -6.35 -7.60
CA PRO A 41 17.03 -5.35 -6.55
C PRO A 41 16.09 -4.16 -6.73
N LEU A 42 15.60 -3.62 -5.60
CA LEU A 42 14.78 -2.41 -5.63
C LEU A 42 15.58 -1.25 -6.23
N PRO A 43 14.95 -0.39 -7.05
CA PRO A 43 15.59 0.85 -7.47
C PRO A 43 16.04 1.66 -6.26
N HIS A 44 17.22 2.31 -6.36
CA HIS A 44 17.80 3.05 -5.25
C HIS A 44 16.84 4.12 -4.68
N ALA A 45 16.15 4.82 -5.57
CA ALA A 45 15.19 5.86 -5.17
C ALA A 45 14.03 5.30 -4.33
N ILE A 46 13.66 4.05 -4.53
CA ILE A 46 12.64 3.36 -3.73
C ILE A 46 13.24 2.82 -2.44
N ALA A 47 14.36 2.11 -2.53
CA ALA A 47 15.01 1.47 -1.38
C ALA A 47 15.36 2.48 -0.27
N ARG A 48 15.84 3.66 -0.63
CA ARG A 48 16.23 4.69 0.35
C ARG A 48 15.07 5.25 1.17
N ALA A 49 13.84 5.10 0.69
CA ALA A 49 12.63 5.53 1.41
C ALA A 49 12.15 4.49 2.41
N LEU A 50 12.68 3.28 2.36
CA LEU A 50 12.22 2.14 3.12
C LEU A 50 13.28 1.64 4.10
N THR A 51 12.83 0.87 5.09
CA THR A 51 13.71 0.18 6.04
C THR A 51 13.60 -1.32 5.79
N PRO A 52 14.72 -2.04 5.56
CA PRO A 52 14.68 -3.49 5.40
C PRO A 52 14.15 -4.18 6.66
N CYS A 53 13.34 -5.21 6.47
CA CYS A 53 12.89 -6.07 7.57
C CYS A 53 14.06 -6.86 8.17
N HIS A 54 13.91 -7.29 9.42
CA HIS A 54 14.88 -8.18 10.07
C HIS A 54 14.69 -9.64 9.69
N GLU A 55 13.48 -10.01 9.27
CA GLU A 55 13.14 -11.36 8.85
C GLU A 55 13.04 -11.46 7.34
N ARG A 56 13.32 -12.65 6.80
CA ARG A 56 13.24 -12.91 5.37
C ARG A 56 11.80 -13.07 4.90
N GLY A 57 11.58 -12.77 3.62
CA GLY A 57 10.36 -13.04 2.89
C GLY A 57 9.39 -11.86 2.85
N SER A 58 8.55 -11.89 1.84
CA SER A 58 7.56 -10.85 1.61
C SER A 58 6.50 -10.76 2.73
N ARG A 59 6.18 -11.88 3.36
CA ARG A 59 5.22 -11.91 4.48
C ARG A 59 5.72 -11.12 5.67
N ALA A 60 7.02 -11.14 5.95
CA ALA A 60 7.61 -10.36 7.04
C ALA A 60 7.45 -8.86 6.79
N ALA A 61 7.70 -8.39 5.56
CA ALA A 61 7.51 -6.99 5.19
C ALA A 61 6.04 -6.57 5.31
N VAL A 62 5.12 -7.41 4.84
CA VAL A 62 3.68 -7.16 4.93
C VAL A 62 3.24 -7.02 6.40
N ARG A 63 3.67 -7.95 7.26
CA ARG A 63 3.32 -7.89 8.70
C ARG A 63 3.87 -6.63 9.35
N ALA A 64 5.12 -6.29 9.07
CA ALA A 64 5.76 -5.11 9.65
C ALA A 64 5.03 -3.83 9.25
N ASN A 65 4.63 -3.71 7.99
CA ASN A 65 3.89 -2.56 7.50
C ASN A 65 2.48 -2.50 8.10
N LEU A 66 1.81 -3.63 8.20
CA LEU A 66 0.47 -3.68 8.78
C LEU A 66 0.47 -3.28 10.26
N GLN A 67 1.52 -3.64 11.00
CA GLN A 67 1.65 -3.29 12.43
C GLN A 67 1.73 -1.79 12.68
N ILE A 68 2.29 -1.01 11.75
CA ILE A 68 2.41 0.43 11.90
C ILE A 68 1.30 1.21 11.20
N ALA A 69 0.44 0.54 10.43
CA ALA A 69 -0.60 1.19 9.64
C ALA A 69 -1.78 1.62 10.50
N SER A 70 -2.29 2.83 10.24
CA SER A 70 -3.58 3.29 10.76
C SER A 70 -4.75 2.65 10.02
N GLY A 71 -4.55 2.32 8.75
CA GLY A 71 -5.51 1.65 7.89
C GLY A 71 -4.84 1.09 6.65
N LEU A 72 -5.58 0.27 5.92
CA LEU A 72 -5.12 -0.46 4.74
C LEU A 72 -6.02 -0.16 3.55
N VAL A 73 -5.42 0.19 2.42
CA VAL A 73 -6.11 0.30 1.13
C VAL A 73 -5.53 -0.74 0.19
N VAL A 74 -6.38 -1.68 -0.23
CA VAL A 74 -6.02 -2.74 -1.17
C VAL A 74 -6.57 -2.36 -2.55
N VAL A 75 -5.69 -2.18 -3.51
CA VAL A 75 -6.05 -1.79 -4.88
C VAL A 75 -5.91 -3.02 -5.77
N ILE A 76 -7.02 -3.46 -6.38
CA ILE A 76 -7.09 -4.69 -7.19
C ILE A 76 -7.92 -4.45 -8.45
N PRO A 77 -7.85 -5.35 -9.45
CA PRO A 77 -8.59 -5.16 -10.69
C PRO A 77 -10.11 -5.18 -10.52
N ASN A 78 -10.64 -5.96 -9.57
CA ASN A 78 -12.06 -6.07 -9.33
C ASN A 78 -12.32 -6.31 -7.84
N ARG A 79 -12.93 -5.33 -7.17
CA ARG A 79 -13.20 -5.38 -5.72
C ARG A 79 -14.16 -6.50 -5.31
N ASN A 80 -14.92 -7.05 -6.25
CA ASN A 80 -15.86 -8.13 -5.97
C ASN A 80 -15.20 -9.51 -6.01
N THR A 81 -13.95 -9.61 -6.48
CA THR A 81 -13.20 -10.86 -6.58
C THR A 81 -11.80 -10.75 -5.96
N PRO A 82 -11.67 -10.31 -4.69
CA PRO A 82 -10.34 -10.19 -4.05
C PRO A 82 -9.65 -11.53 -3.91
N ASP A 83 -10.41 -12.64 -3.87
CA ASP A 83 -9.87 -13.99 -3.71
C ASP A 83 -9.02 -14.47 -4.87
N ARG A 84 -9.07 -13.81 -6.02
CA ARG A 84 -8.20 -14.12 -7.16
C ARG A 84 -6.72 -13.90 -6.85
N PHE A 85 -6.42 -13.10 -5.83
CA PHE A 85 -5.06 -12.83 -5.39
C PHE A 85 -4.91 -13.32 -3.96
N THR A 86 -4.30 -14.49 -3.79
CA THR A 86 -4.15 -15.13 -2.47
C THR A 86 -3.48 -14.22 -1.45
N ALA A 87 -2.43 -13.49 -1.87
CA ALA A 87 -1.73 -12.56 -0.98
C ALA A 87 -2.67 -11.45 -0.48
N MET A 88 -3.53 -10.93 -1.33
CA MET A 88 -4.49 -9.87 -0.95
C MET A 88 -5.57 -10.41 -0.03
N ARG A 89 -6.10 -11.59 -0.32
CA ARG A 89 -7.06 -12.27 0.56
C ARG A 89 -6.48 -12.48 1.96
N ASN A 90 -5.24 -12.97 2.03
CA ASN A 90 -4.56 -13.22 3.31
C ASN A 90 -4.32 -11.91 4.07
N LEU A 91 -3.93 -10.86 3.37
CA LEU A 91 -3.71 -9.54 3.97
C LEU A 91 -5.00 -8.95 4.55
N ILE A 92 -6.09 -9.01 3.81
CA ILE A 92 -7.41 -8.57 4.28
C ILE A 92 -7.82 -9.35 5.54
N GLY A 93 -7.60 -10.66 5.54
CA GLY A 93 -7.85 -11.50 6.72
C GLY A 93 -7.02 -11.08 7.92
N SER A 94 -5.74 -10.78 7.71
CA SER A 94 -4.85 -10.30 8.77
C SER A 94 -5.29 -8.94 9.31
N ALA A 95 -5.65 -8.01 8.44
CA ALA A 95 -6.16 -6.70 8.85
C ALA A 95 -7.40 -6.84 9.72
N ARG A 96 -8.33 -7.68 9.28
CA ARG A 96 -9.57 -7.96 10.04
C ARG A 96 -9.26 -8.54 11.41
N SER A 97 -8.35 -9.53 11.49
CA SER A 97 -7.98 -10.19 12.75
C SER A 97 -7.30 -9.23 13.73
N HIS A 98 -6.55 -8.25 13.24
CA HIS A 98 -5.82 -7.30 14.07
C HIS A 98 -6.57 -5.99 14.29
N GLY A 99 -7.81 -5.88 13.83
CA GLY A 99 -8.62 -4.68 14.01
C GLY A 99 -8.13 -3.49 13.20
N VAL A 100 -7.39 -3.70 12.11
CA VAL A 100 -6.95 -2.63 11.22
C VAL A 100 -8.06 -2.35 10.20
N PRO A 101 -8.60 -1.13 10.17
CA PRO A 101 -9.58 -0.76 9.14
C PRO A 101 -9.02 -0.93 7.73
N TYR A 102 -9.84 -1.40 6.81
CA TYR A 102 -9.40 -1.59 5.43
C TYR A 102 -10.48 -1.21 4.42
N ALA A 103 -10.05 -0.82 3.24
CA ALA A 103 -10.89 -0.59 2.06
C ALA A 103 -10.33 -1.34 0.87
N VAL A 104 -11.21 -1.92 0.06
CA VAL A 104 -10.85 -2.59 -1.19
C VAL A 104 -11.30 -1.70 -2.34
N VAL A 105 -10.37 -1.35 -3.21
CA VAL A 105 -10.55 -0.35 -4.27
C VAL A 105 -10.22 -0.98 -5.62
N ASP A 106 -10.99 -0.65 -6.64
CA ASP A 106 -10.73 -1.04 -8.03
C ASP A 106 -10.91 0.16 -8.97
N PRO A 107 -10.69 -0.01 -10.30
CA PRO A 107 -10.84 1.10 -11.24
C PRO A 107 -12.23 1.73 -11.29
N THR A 108 -13.27 1.06 -10.79
CA THR A 108 -14.65 1.58 -10.77
C THR A 108 -15.02 2.25 -9.46
N SER A 109 -14.15 2.20 -8.45
CA SER A 109 -14.45 2.76 -7.14
C SER A 109 -14.56 4.28 -7.17
N ASP A 110 -15.45 4.82 -6.35
CA ASP A 110 -15.53 6.25 -6.11
C ASP A 110 -14.34 6.68 -5.24
N LEU A 111 -13.45 7.50 -5.79
CA LEU A 111 -12.26 7.95 -5.08
C LEU A 111 -12.59 8.87 -3.91
N ASP A 112 -13.74 9.53 -3.90
CA ASP A 112 -14.19 10.31 -2.74
C ASP A 112 -14.51 9.40 -1.55
N GLU A 113 -15.01 8.21 -1.78
CA GLU A 113 -15.21 7.22 -0.72
C GLU A 113 -13.88 6.78 -0.10
N VAL A 114 -12.85 6.62 -0.93
CA VAL A 114 -11.50 6.30 -0.45
C VAL A 114 -10.97 7.44 0.42
N ARG A 115 -11.14 8.67 -0.01
CA ARG A 115 -10.72 9.84 0.77
C ARG A 115 -11.44 9.89 2.11
N HIS A 116 -12.76 9.67 2.12
CA HIS A 116 -13.54 9.64 3.37
C HIS A 116 -13.08 8.52 4.29
N PHE A 117 -12.76 7.34 3.74
CA PHE A 117 -12.20 6.25 4.52
C PHE A 117 -10.91 6.68 5.23
N VAL A 118 -10.00 7.32 4.50
CA VAL A 118 -8.72 7.77 5.04
C VAL A 118 -8.90 8.87 6.08
N GLU A 119 -9.81 9.82 5.84
CA GLU A 119 -10.13 10.90 6.79
C GLU A 119 -10.69 10.36 8.11
N GLY A 120 -11.36 9.21 8.08
CA GLY A 120 -11.92 8.57 9.27
C GLY A 120 -10.92 7.75 10.08
N LEU A 121 -9.68 7.60 9.63
CA LEU A 121 -8.67 6.79 10.32
C LEU A 121 -8.13 7.52 11.55
N THR A 122 -7.84 6.75 12.60
CA THR A 122 -7.29 7.28 13.85
C THR A 122 -5.78 7.54 13.71
N PRO A 123 -5.32 8.79 13.89
CA PRO A 123 -3.89 9.07 13.87
C PRO A 123 -3.15 8.41 15.04
N SER A 124 -1.89 8.07 14.80
CA SER A 124 -0.95 7.68 15.85
C SER A 124 0.15 8.73 15.94
N SER A 125 0.28 9.38 17.07
CA SER A 125 1.24 10.49 17.27
C SER A 125 1.09 11.60 16.24
N GLY A 126 -0.16 11.94 15.89
CA GLY A 126 -0.47 12.98 14.89
C GLY A 126 -0.27 12.57 13.44
N THR A 127 0.04 11.31 13.17
CA THR A 127 0.29 10.81 11.82
C THR A 127 -0.69 9.70 11.48
N VAL A 128 -1.34 9.82 10.33
CA VAL A 128 -2.13 8.74 9.72
C VAL A 128 -1.23 8.01 8.72
N ARG A 129 -1.03 6.72 8.96
CA ARG A 129 -0.22 5.86 8.09
C ARG A 129 -1.13 4.93 7.32
N VAL A 130 -1.22 5.15 6.02
CA VAL A 130 -2.08 4.35 5.14
C VAL A 130 -1.20 3.37 4.37
N MET A 131 -1.36 2.09 4.66
CA MET A 131 -0.71 1.05 3.87
C MET A 131 -1.48 0.89 2.56
N VAL A 132 -0.78 1.07 1.43
CA VAL A 132 -1.35 0.90 0.09
C VAL A 132 -0.65 -0.25 -0.59
N THR A 133 -1.40 -1.27 -0.99
CA THR A 133 -0.84 -2.45 -1.62
C THR A 133 -1.81 -3.04 -2.64
N GLY A 134 -1.29 -3.93 -3.47
CA GLY A 134 -2.03 -4.63 -4.49
C GLY A 134 -1.13 -5.56 -5.28
N PRO A 135 -1.63 -6.15 -6.37
CA PRO A 135 -0.85 -7.04 -7.19
C PRO A 135 0.38 -6.37 -7.80
N ARG A 136 1.43 -7.17 -8.02
CA ARG A 136 2.64 -6.75 -8.70
C ARG A 136 2.36 -6.46 -10.18
N ALA A 137 3.25 -5.71 -10.82
CA ALA A 137 3.10 -5.32 -12.24
C ALA A 137 2.97 -6.54 -13.18
N THR A 138 3.65 -7.64 -12.88
CA THR A 138 3.57 -8.88 -13.66
C THR A 138 2.20 -9.56 -13.56
N ARG A 139 1.42 -9.26 -12.53
CA ARG A 139 0.08 -9.82 -12.32
C ARG A 139 -1.03 -8.85 -12.73
N TRP A 140 -0.75 -7.57 -12.74
CA TRP A 140 -1.70 -6.53 -13.12
C TRP A 140 -0.96 -5.28 -13.62
N ALA A 141 -0.83 -5.15 -14.93
CA ALA A 141 -0.04 -4.09 -15.55
C ALA A 141 -0.57 -2.67 -15.27
N GLN A 142 -1.88 -2.53 -15.04
CA GLN A 142 -2.52 -1.22 -14.81
C GLN A 142 -2.47 -0.77 -13.35
N GLY A 143 -2.00 -1.61 -12.45
CA GLY A 143 -2.02 -1.36 -11.01
C GLY A 143 -1.30 -0.09 -10.59
N GLU A 144 -0.17 0.19 -11.21
CA GLU A 144 0.62 1.39 -10.91
C GLU A 144 -0.18 2.67 -11.19
N ARG A 145 -0.83 2.74 -12.34
CA ARG A 145 -1.64 3.91 -12.73
C ARG A 145 -2.85 4.10 -11.82
N ILE A 146 -3.57 3.02 -11.52
CA ILE A 146 -4.76 3.08 -10.66
C ILE A 146 -4.36 3.49 -9.23
N ALA A 147 -3.29 2.91 -8.69
CA ALA A 147 -2.79 3.27 -7.36
C ALA A 147 -2.38 4.74 -7.30
N TRP A 148 -1.76 5.25 -8.36
CA TRP A 148 -1.39 6.66 -8.45
C TRP A 148 -2.62 7.56 -8.30
N GLN A 149 -3.69 7.27 -9.02
CA GLN A 149 -4.94 8.02 -8.94
C GLN A 149 -5.56 7.97 -7.53
N VAL A 150 -5.54 6.80 -6.90
CA VAL A 150 -6.07 6.61 -5.56
C VAL A 150 -5.31 7.47 -4.54
N VAL A 151 -3.99 7.39 -4.54
CA VAL A 151 -3.15 8.13 -3.58
C VAL A 151 -3.22 9.64 -3.84
N ALA A 152 -3.21 10.07 -5.08
CA ALA A 152 -3.35 11.48 -5.42
C ALA A 152 -4.67 12.06 -4.85
N ARG A 153 -5.75 11.28 -4.90
CA ARG A 153 -7.04 11.71 -4.35
C ARG A 153 -7.03 11.83 -2.82
N MET A 154 -6.28 10.99 -2.13
CA MET A 154 -6.15 11.06 -0.67
C MET A 154 -5.55 12.39 -0.20
N ALA A 155 -4.71 13.01 -1.02
CA ALA A 155 -4.01 14.24 -0.67
C ALA A 155 -4.87 15.51 -0.86
N ILE A 156 -6.03 15.40 -1.49
CA ILE A 156 -6.90 16.55 -1.71
C ILE A 156 -7.63 16.89 -0.40
N ALA A 157 -7.34 18.07 0.11
CA ALA A 157 -7.96 18.57 1.33
C ALA A 157 -9.40 19.02 1.09
#